data_58874264103074cbba8f7c493a91c8d3
#
_entry.id   58874264103074cbba8f7c493a91c8d3
#
_cell.length_a   1.000
_cell.length_b   1.000
_cell.length_c   1.000
_cell.angle_alpha   90.00
_cell.angle_beta   90.00
_cell.angle_gamma   90.00
#
_symmetry.space_group_name_H-M   'P 1'
#
loop_
_entity.id
_entity.type
_entity.pdbx_description
1 polymer ?
#
loop_
_entity_poly.entity_id
_entity_poly.type
_entity_poly.pdbx_seq_one_letter_code
_entity_poly.pdbx_strand_id
1 'polypeptide(L)'
;KDGATAAIYGSRASNGVVIISTKSGKSGKLRLDLTHNTGFNSLVGDLPVVNSAERFLLEKKRLGNLENLPRFERDSLSLLRRNDYDLQSMLTRPAVRSQTNVALSGGSDKATFYWNTGYLKEEGIVINSGYKRINTQLKVDVKPSDKLKVGTRLSLTHQDKSGLTEGGTAKFEM
;
A
#
# COMPACT_ATOMS: atom_id res chain seq x y z
N LYS A 1 -0.08 -4.88 29.92
CA LYS A 1 -1.11 -5.96 29.92
C LYS A 1 -1.77 -5.96 31.29
N ASP A 2 -2.99 -5.42 31.36
CA ASP A 2 -3.72 -5.29 32.61
C ASP A 2 -4.86 -6.30 32.60
N GLY A 3 -4.89 -7.21 33.58
CA GLY A 3 -5.91 -8.25 33.66
C GLY A 3 -7.34 -7.70 33.81
N ALA A 4 -7.49 -6.50 34.39
CA ALA A 4 -8.76 -5.80 34.48
C ALA A 4 -9.33 -5.38 33.12
N THR A 5 -8.48 -4.99 32.18
CA THR A 5 -8.90 -4.62 30.80
C THR A 5 -9.34 -5.85 30.02
N ALA A 6 -8.71 -7.01 30.26
CA ALA A 6 -9.09 -8.27 29.63
C ALA A 6 -10.46 -8.76 30.07
N ALA A 7 -10.85 -8.50 31.31
CA ALA A 7 -12.14 -8.92 31.88
C ALA A 7 -13.35 -8.26 31.18
N ILE A 8 -13.20 -7.01 30.70
CA ILE A 8 -14.27 -6.27 29.99
C ILE A 8 -14.51 -6.85 28.59
N TYR A 9 -13.46 -7.39 27.91
CA TYR A 9 -13.51 -7.86 26.53
C TYR A 9 -13.58 -9.39 26.40
N GLY A 10 -13.63 -10.10 27.55
CA GLY A 10 -13.80 -11.56 27.60
C GLY A 10 -12.56 -12.36 27.22
N SER A 11 -12.73 -13.66 27.00
CA SER A 11 -11.63 -14.60 26.73
C SER A 11 -10.82 -14.29 25.45
N ARG A 12 -11.40 -13.57 24.50
CA ARG A 12 -10.72 -13.14 23.27
C ARG A 12 -9.64 -12.08 23.51
N ALA A 13 -9.61 -11.46 24.67
CA ALA A 13 -8.65 -10.44 25.06
C ALA A 13 -7.35 -11.00 25.66
N SER A 14 -7.19 -12.32 25.74
CA SER A 14 -5.98 -12.98 26.31
C SER A 14 -4.68 -12.54 25.61
N ASN A 15 -4.73 -12.26 24.31
CA ASN A 15 -3.60 -11.78 23.51
C ASN A 15 -3.43 -10.24 23.52
N GLY A 16 -4.29 -9.52 24.21
CA GLY A 16 -4.35 -8.06 24.29
C GLY A 16 -5.50 -7.46 23.47
N VAL A 17 -5.84 -6.21 23.80
CA VAL A 17 -6.90 -5.45 23.12
C VAL A 17 -6.30 -4.19 22.53
N VAL A 18 -6.59 -3.94 21.25
CA VAL A 18 -6.25 -2.69 20.56
C VAL A 18 -7.53 -1.87 20.41
N ILE A 19 -7.62 -0.76 21.15
CA ILE A 19 -8.75 0.16 21.09
C ILE A 19 -8.42 1.29 20.12
N ILE A 20 -9.19 1.41 19.03
CA ILE A 20 -9.03 2.47 18.04
C ILE A 20 -10.15 3.49 18.22
N SER A 21 -9.79 4.69 18.71
CA SER A 21 -10.70 5.83 18.77
C SER A 21 -10.49 6.74 17.55
N THR A 22 -11.52 6.91 16.73
CA THR A 22 -11.46 7.81 15.59
C THR A 22 -11.71 9.26 16.00
N LYS A 23 -11.12 10.20 15.28
CA LYS A 23 -11.38 11.63 15.48
C LYS A 23 -12.88 11.95 15.30
N SER A 24 -13.36 12.89 16.07
CA SER A 24 -14.75 13.37 16.02
C SER A 24 -14.75 14.89 16.00
N GLY A 25 -15.85 15.48 15.54
CA GLY A 25 -16.08 16.89 15.63
C GLY A 25 -16.13 17.34 17.08
N LYS A 26 -15.68 18.56 17.34
CA LYS A 26 -15.80 19.24 18.61
C LYS A 26 -16.63 20.50 18.43
N SER A 27 -17.39 20.89 19.46
CA SER A 27 -18.06 22.19 19.47
C SER A 27 -17.00 23.30 19.42
N GLY A 28 -17.28 24.38 18.71
CA GLY A 28 -16.41 25.52 18.55
C GLY A 28 -16.26 25.96 17.11
N LYS A 29 -15.25 26.83 16.88
CA LYS A 29 -14.98 27.38 15.55
C LYS A 29 -14.58 26.30 14.56
N LEU A 30 -14.86 26.59 13.30
CA LEU A 30 -14.41 25.76 12.17
C LEU A 30 -12.88 25.65 12.18
N ARG A 31 -12.39 24.42 12.09
CA ARG A 31 -10.98 24.12 12.05
C ARG A 31 -10.68 23.32 10.77
N LEU A 32 -9.72 23.82 10.00
CA LEU A 32 -9.18 23.17 8.82
C LEU A 32 -7.75 22.68 9.15
N ASP A 33 -7.51 21.42 8.97
CA ASP A 33 -6.18 20.81 9.09
C ASP A 33 -5.78 20.27 7.72
N LEU A 34 -4.64 20.73 7.19
CA LEU A 34 -4.03 20.24 5.96
C LEU A 34 -2.68 19.62 6.29
N THR A 35 -2.48 18.39 5.85
CA THR A 35 -1.21 17.69 6.01
C THR A 35 -0.77 17.14 4.66
N HIS A 36 0.47 17.41 4.29
CA HIS A 36 1.10 16.86 3.10
C HIS A 36 2.43 16.23 3.47
N ASN A 37 2.62 14.97 3.05
CA ASN A 37 3.85 14.22 3.26
C ASN A 37 4.35 13.70 1.91
N THR A 38 5.62 13.92 1.63
CA THR A 38 6.31 13.38 0.46
C THR A 38 7.52 12.59 0.92
N GLY A 39 7.73 11.43 0.34
CA GLY A 39 8.85 10.56 0.60
C GLY A 39 9.35 9.92 -0.68
N PHE A 40 10.56 9.40 -0.61
CA PHE A 40 11.19 8.65 -1.68
C PHE A 40 11.48 7.24 -1.20
N ASN A 41 11.13 6.27 -2.01
CA ASN A 41 11.44 4.86 -1.79
C ASN A 41 12.50 4.44 -2.80
N SER A 42 13.54 3.78 -2.36
CA SER A 42 14.56 3.20 -3.24
C SER A 42 14.87 1.78 -2.81
N LEU A 43 15.38 0.99 -3.72
CA LEU A 43 15.90 -0.31 -3.37
C LEU A 43 17.12 -0.14 -2.46
N VAL A 44 17.14 -0.86 -1.35
CA VAL A 44 18.27 -0.87 -0.43
C VAL A 44 19.12 -2.09 -0.72
N GLY A 45 20.29 -1.87 -1.34
CA GLY A 45 21.20 -2.92 -1.75
C GLY A 45 20.79 -3.66 -3.02
N ASP A 46 21.74 -4.34 -3.60
CA ASP A 46 21.53 -5.17 -4.78
C ASP A 46 21.11 -6.57 -4.36
N LEU A 47 20.13 -7.12 -5.06
CA LEU A 47 19.78 -8.52 -4.93
C LEU A 47 20.91 -9.36 -5.57
N PRO A 48 21.40 -10.40 -4.93
CA PRO A 48 22.40 -11.27 -5.52
C PRO A 48 21.77 -12.10 -6.63
N VAL A 49 21.76 -11.55 -7.84
CA VAL A 49 21.31 -12.24 -9.04
C VAL A 49 22.50 -12.71 -9.85
N VAL A 50 22.37 -13.88 -10.47
CA VAL A 50 23.40 -14.42 -11.34
C VAL A 50 23.52 -13.56 -12.60
N ASN A 51 24.73 -13.26 -13.02
CA ASN A 51 25.01 -12.61 -14.27
C ASN A 51 24.81 -13.56 -15.47
N SER A 52 24.87 -13.03 -16.67
CA SER A 52 24.61 -13.82 -17.89
C SER A 52 25.60 -14.98 -18.08
N ALA A 53 26.85 -14.80 -17.69
CA ALA A 53 27.86 -15.86 -17.76
C ALA A 53 27.60 -16.97 -16.74
N GLU A 54 27.26 -16.61 -15.52
CA GLU A 54 26.88 -17.57 -14.46
C GLU A 54 25.62 -18.32 -14.85
N ARG A 55 24.61 -17.61 -15.40
CA ARG A 55 23.40 -18.22 -15.91
C ARG A 55 23.69 -19.24 -16.99
N PHE A 56 24.55 -18.91 -17.94
CA PHE A 56 24.99 -19.84 -18.98
C PHE A 56 25.60 -21.11 -18.39
N LEU A 57 26.46 -20.97 -17.36
CA LEU A 57 27.09 -22.11 -16.68
C LEU A 57 26.07 -22.98 -15.94
N LEU A 58 25.09 -22.36 -15.28
CA LEU A 58 24.00 -23.07 -14.62
C LEU A 58 23.15 -23.88 -15.61
N GLU A 59 22.77 -23.24 -16.73
CA GLU A 59 21.97 -23.91 -17.76
C GLU A 59 22.78 -25.03 -18.43
N LYS A 60 24.05 -24.82 -18.69
CA LYS A 60 24.94 -25.87 -19.21
C LYS A 60 25.00 -27.07 -18.24
N LYS A 61 25.12 -26.82 -16.92
CA LYS A 61 25.13 -27.87 -15.91
C LYS A 61 23.78 -28.62 -15.83
N ARG A 62 22.66 -27.90 -15.96
CA ARG A 62 21.30 -28.45 -15.94
C ARG A 62 21.01 -29.33 -17.14
N LEU A 63 21.40 -28.86 -18.35
CA LEU A 63 21.08 -29.51 -19.61
C LEU A 63 22.09 -30.60 -20.01
N GLY A 64 23.24 -30.64 -19.35
CA GLY A 64 24.30 -31.60 -19.64
C GLY A 64 25.04 -31.28 -20.95
N ASN A 65 24.96 -32.18 -21.94
CA ASN A 65 25.64 -31.94 -23.23
C ASN A 65 24.85 -31.00 -24.14
N LEU A 66 25.38 -29.79 -24.37
CA LEU A 66 24.74 -28.78 -25.21
C LEU A 66 24.68 -29.16 -26.70
N GLU A 67 25.46 -30.13 -27.14
CA GLU A 67 25.47 -30.59 -28.55
C GLU A 67 24.18 -31.31 -28.91
N ASN A 68 23.51 -31.88 -27.90
CA ASN A 68 22.22 -32.58 -28.09
C ASN A 68 21.01 -31.64 -28.13
N LEU A 69 21.22 -30.34 -27.89
CA LEU A 69 20.13 -29.36 -27.92
C LEU A 69 19.80 -28.93 -29.34
N PRO A 70 18.53 -28.60 -29.62
CA PRO A 70 18.15 -27.94 -30.84
C PRO A 70 19.04 -26.71 -31.14
N ARG A 71 19.35 -26.45 -32.39
CA ARG A 71 20.21 -25.34 -32.79
C ARG A 71 19.75 -24.00 -32.20
N PHE A 72 18.45 -23.75 -32.23
CA PHE A 72 17.86 -22.53 -31.65
C PHE A 72 18.17 -22.35 -30.18
N GLU A 73 18.03 -23.38 -29.36
CA GLU A 73 18.34 -23.32 -27.91
C GLU A 73 19.82 -23.07 -27.66
N ARG A 74 20.69 -23.75 -28.42
CA ARG A 74 22.14 -23.56 -28.34
C ARG A 74 22.57 -22.16 -28.73
N ASP A 75 21.98 -21.61 -29.80
CA ASP A 75 22.27 -20.25 -30.27
C ASP A 75 21.77 -19.22 -29.23
N SER A 76 20.58 -19.41 -28.67
CA SER A 76 20.05 -18.58 -27.59
C SER A 76 20.92 -18.56 -26.35
N LEU A 77 21.43 -19.72 -25.92
CA LEU A 77 22.38 -19.81 -24.82
C LEU A 77 23.70 -19.09 -25.11
N SER A 78 24.17 -19.14 -26.34
CA SER A 78 25.37 -18.42 -26.75
C SER A 78 25.21 -16.90 -26.71
N LEU A 79 24.01 -16.41 -27.02
CA LEU A 79 23.66 -14.98 -26.92
C LEU A 79 23.60 -14.51 -25.46
N LEU A 80 23.09 -15.32 -24.54
CA LEU A 80 23.12 -15.02 -23.10
C LEU A 80 24.55 -14.78 -22.58
N ARG A 81 25.52 -15.53 -23.07
CA ARG A 81 26.93 -15.37 -22.68
C ARG A 81 27.53 -14.04 -23.15
N ARG A 82 27.03 -13.49 -24.27
CA ARG A 82 27.62 -12.30 -24.91
C ARG A 82 27.06 -10.99 -24.36
N ASN A 83 25.85 -11.02 -23.79
CA ASN A 83 25.14 -9.83 -23.35
C ASN A 83 24.86 -9.94 -21.84
N ASP A 84 25.50 -9.10 -21.09
CA ASP A 84 25.22 -8.95 -19.67
C ASP A 84 24.38 -7.70 -19.45
N TYR A 85 23.17 -7.90 -18.90
CA TYR A 85 22.25 -6.83 -18.60
C TYR A 85 21.98 -6.80 -17.10
N ASP A 86 22.18 -5.65 -16.50
CA ASP A 86 21.71 -5.41 -15.15
C ASP A 86 20.19 -5.23 -15.16
N LEU A 87 19.49 -6.36 -15.10
CA LEU A 87 18.02 -6.37 -15.10
C LEU A 87 17.45 -5.66 -13.88
N GLN A 88 18.17 -5.64 -12.76
CA GLN A 88 17.71 -4.98 -11.56
C GLN A 88 17.65 -3.48 -11.75
N SER A 89 18.71 -2.86 -12.26
CA SER A 89 18.73 -1.42 -12.56
C SER A 89 17.75 -1.03 -13.66
N MET A 90 17.53 -1.93 -14.65
CA MET A 90 16.56 -1.70 -15.72
C MET A 90 15.11 -1.76 -15.25
N LEU A 91 14.81 -2.56 -14.23
CA LEU A 91 13.45 -2.80 -13.72
C LEU A 91 13.10 -1.98 -12.49
N THR A 92 14.09 -1.34 -11.86
CA THR A 92 13.87 -0.57 -10.64
C THR A 92 14.19 0.91 -10.85
N ARG A 93 13.53 1.74 -10.05
CA ARG A 93 13.73 3.18 -10.03
C ARG A 93 13.47 3.73 -8.64
N PRO A 94 14.05 4.88 -8.29
CA PRO A 94 13.55 5.65 -7.16
C PRO A 94 12.07 5.99 -7.37
N ALA A 95 11.27 5.74 -6.37
CA ALA A 95 9.83 5.90 -6.40
C ALA A 95 9.36 7.00 -5.46
N VAL A 96 8.37 7.77 -5.86
CA VAL A 96 7.81 8.86 -5.06
C VAL A 96 6.54 8.37 -4.37
N ARG A 97 6.45 8.66 -3.06
CA ARG A 97 5.23 8.51 -2.28
C ARG A 97 4.77 9.89 -1.84
N SER A 98 3.52 10.23 -2.17
CA SER A 98 2.88 11.49 -1.79
C SER A 98 1.55 11.22 -1.12
N GLN A 99 1.33 11.83 0.03
CA GLN A 99 0.09 11.71 0.77
C GLN A 99 -0.39 13.08 1.23
N THR A 100 -1.61 13.43 0.85
CA THR A 100 -2.28 14.66 1.25
C THR A 100 -3.53 14.31 2.05
N ASN A 101 -3.69 14.91 3.21
CA ASN A 101 -4.91 14.77 4.01
C ASN A 101 -5.47 16.16 4.30
N VAL A 102 -6.77 16.30 4.12
CA VAL A 102 -7.54 17.50 4.46
C VAL A 102 -8.58 17.09 5.48
N ALA A 103 -8.61 17.74 6.63
CA ALA A 103 -9.62 17.50 7.63
C ALA A 103 -10.30 18.81 8.01
N LEU A 104 -11.63 18.76 8.11
CA LEU A 104 -12.49 19.86 8.51
C LEU A 104 -13.33 19.42 9.70
N SER A 105 -13.33 20.22 10.74
CA SER A 105 -14.09 19.92 11.95
C SER A 105 -14.66 21.17 12.58
N GLY A 106 -15.79 21.04 13.24
CA GLY A 106 -16.44 22.14 13.92
C GLY A 106 -17.84 21.77 14.40
N GLY A 107 -18.56 22.77 14.89
CA GLY A 107 -19.94 22.60 15.28
C GLY A 107 -20.32 23.44 16.50
N SER A 108 -21.51 23.18 16.98
CA SER A 108 -22.07 23.77 18.21
C SER A 108 -22.25 22.70 19.28
N ASP A 109 -22.78 23.07 20.43
CA ASP A 109 -23.11 22.11 21.50
C ASP A 109 -24.22 21.13 21.09
N LYS A 110 -25.05 21.51 20.09
CA LYS A 110 -26.14 20.69 19.57
C LYS A 110 -25.74 19.82 18.37
N ALA A 111 -24.74 20.22 17.59
CA ALA A 111 -24.32 19.46 16.41
C ALA A 111 -22.82 19.65 16.15
N THR A 112 -22.11 18.55 15.95
CA THR A 112 -20.69 18.57 15.59
C THR A 112 -20.46 17.71 14.37
N PHE A 113 -19.47 18.10 13.56
CA PHE A 113 -19.09 17.33 12.40
C PHE A 113 -17.57 17.21 12.30
N TYR A 114 -17.15 16.15 11.69
CA TYR A 114 -15.78 15.88 11.27
C TYR A 114 -15.78 15.30 9.87
N TRP A 115 -15.12 15.96 8.95
CA TRP A 115 -14.89 15.47 7.61
C TRP A 115 -13.40 15.34 7.37
N ASN A 116 -12.98 14.26 6.73
CA ASN A 116 -11.60 14.04 6.34
C ASN A 116 -11.56 13.42 4.97
N THR A 117 -10.68 13.92 4.11
CA THR A 117 -10.34 13.32 2.82
C THR A 117 -8.85 13.16 2.72
N GLY A 118 -8.41 11.94 2.40
CA GLY A 118 -7.02 11.61 2.17
C GLY A 118 -6.81 11.15 0.74
N TYR A 119 -5.76 11.63 0.11
CA TYR A 119 -5.26 11.15 -1.17
C TYR A 119 -3.84 10.64 -0.99
N LEU A 120 -3.62 9.38 -1.36
CA LEU A 120 -2.31 8.74 -1.39
C LEU A 120 -2.00 8.34 -2.82
N LYS A 121 -0.83 8.77 -3.30
CA LYS A 121 -0.20 8.27 -4.53
C LYS A 121 1.15 7.70 -4.16
N GLU A 122 1.38 6.46 -4.50
CA GLU A 122 2.64 5.76 -4.27
C GLU A 122 3.09 5.12 -5.58
N GLU A 123 4.23 5.54 -6.06
CA GLU A 123 4.88 4.89 -7.18
C GLU A 123 5.66 3.69 -6.66
N GLY A 124 5.65 2.60 -7.41
CA GLY A 124 6.43 1.42 -7.06
C GLY A 124 7.90 1.56 -7.47
N ILE A 125 8.77 0.93 -6.70
CA ILE A 125 10.20 0.80 -7.02
C ILE A 125 10.37 0.04 -8.35
N VAL A 126 9.52 -0.95 -8.59
CA VAL A 126 9.49 -1.65 -9.89
C VAL A 126 8.72 -0.79 -10.89
N ILE A 127 9.27 -0.65 -12.11
CA ILE A 127 8.63 0.10 -13.19
C ILE A 127 7.21 -0.43 -13.45
N ASN A 128 6.30 0.45 -13.89
CA ASN A 128 4.89 0.14 -14.14
C ASN A 128 4.10 -0.35 -12.93
N SER A 129 4.64 -0.24 -11.72
CA SER A 129 3.89 -0.52 -10.49
C SER A 129 3.54 0.76 -9.74
N GLY A 130 2.41 0.75 -9.05
CA GLY A 130 1.96 1.90 -8.28
C GLY A 130 0.65 1.64 -7.56
N TYR A 131 0.34 2.56 -6.65
CA TYR A 131 -0.85 2.50 -5.83
C TYR A 131 -1.42 3.91 -5.65
N LYS A 132 -2.72 4.04 -5.84
CA LYS A 132 -3.47 5.27 -5.56
C LYS A 132 -4.64 4.93 -4.67
N ARG A 133 -4.92 5.79 -3.72
CA ARG A 133 -6.07 5.65 -2.83
C ARG A 133 -6.65 7.00 -2.49
N ILE A 134 -7.95 7.13 -2.65
CA ILE A 134 -8.75 8.21 -2.08
C ILE A 134 -9.60 7.60 -0.98
N ASN A 135 -9.57 8.18 0.19
CA ASN A 135 -10.47 7.85 1.27
C ASN A 135 -11.14 9.11 1.78
N THR A 136 -12.44 9.06 2.00
CA THR A 136 -13.18 10.13 2.63
C THR A 136 -14.02 9.59 3.78
N GLN A 137 -14.10 10.36 4.84
CA GLN A 137 -14.88 10.04 6.02
C GLN A 137 -15.65 11.29 6.48
N LEU A 138 -16.93 11.14 6.67
CA LEU A 138 -17.79 12.14 7.28
C LEU A 138 -18.40 11.55 8.56
N LYS A 139 -18.31 12.28 9.64
CA LYS A 139 -18.95 11.96 10.89
C LYS A 139 -19.76 13.18 11.34
N VAL A 140 -21.02 12.95 11.67
CA VAL A 140 -21.95 13.98 12.17
C VAL A 140 -22.57 13.44 13.46
N ASP A 141 -22.49 14.19 14.52
CA ASP A 141 -23.13 13.91 15.79
C ASP A 141 -24.10 15.06 16.09
N VAL A 142 -25.37 14.74 16.35
CA VAL A 142 -26.43 15.72 16.64
C VAL A 142 -27.08 15.35 17.97
N LYS A 143 -27.35 16.35 18.80
CA LYS A 143 -28.09 16.25 20.05
C LYS A 143 -29.40 17.03 19.94
N PRO A 144 -30.49 16.41 19.45
CA PRO A 144 -31.78 17.10 19.31
C PRO A 144 -32.37 17.51 20.66
N SER A 145 -32.04 16.77 21.70
CA SER A 145 -32.41 17.07 23.11
C SER A 145 -31.34 16.55 24.07
N ASP A 146 -31.41 16.93 25.33
CA ASP A 146 -30.44 16.47 26.34
C ASP A 146 -30.48 14.96 26.60
N LYS A 147 -31.59 14.32 26.22
CA LYS A 147 -31.80 12.87 26.40
C LYS A 147 -31.48 12.06 25.13
N LEU A 148 -31.27 12.71 23.99
CA LEU A 148 -31.10 12.03 22.70
C LEU A 148 -29.85 12.51 21.99
N LYS A 149 -28.98 11.57 21.64
CA LYS A 149 -27.82 11.80 20.77
C LYS A 149 -27.91 10.87 19.56
N VAL A 150 -27.80 11.43 18.37
CA VAL A 150 -27.79 10.70 17.09
C VAL A 150 -26.46 10.95 16.38
N GLY A 151 -25.79 9.90 15.99
CA GLY A 151 -24.52 9.97 15.28
C GLY A 151 -24.55 9.17 14.00
N THR A 152 -24.00 9.74 12.94
CA THR A 152 -23.82 9.09 11.64
C THR A 152 -22.36 9.12 11.22
N ARG A 153 -21.89 8.03 10.63
CA ARG A 153 -20.58 7.94 10.02
C ARG A 153 -20.70 7.36 8.63
N LEU A 154 -20.15 8.06 7.66
CA LEU A 154 -19.98 7.61 6.29
C LEU A 154 -18.49 7.47 6.01
N SER A 155 -18.07 6.34 5.47
CA SER A 155 -16.69 6.11 5.02
C SER A 155 -16.72 5.55 3.60
N LEU A 156 -15.99 6.20 2.70
CA LEU A 156 -15.84 5.80 1.31
C LEU A 156 -14.33 5.66 1.03
N THR A 157 -13.95 4.59 0.36
CA THR A 157 -12.58 4.37 -0.08
C THR A 157 -12.59 3.86 -1.50
N HIS A 158 -11.80 4.50 -2.34
CA HIS A 158 -11.51 4.03 -3.69
C HIS A 158 -10.00 3.83 -3.81
N GLN A 159 -9.60 2.70 -4.37
CA GLN A 159 -8.19 2.37 -4.55
C GLN A 159 -7.96 1.81 -5.95
N ASP A 160 -6.82 2.17 -6.51
CA ASP A 160 -6.32 1.69 -7.79
C ASP A 160 -4.90 1.17 -7.59
N LYS A 161 -4.66 -0.04 -8.03
CA LYS A 161 -3.35 -0.70 -7.94
C LYS A 161 -2.92 -1.15 -9.32
N SER A 162 -1.80 -0.63 -9.77
CA SER A 162 -1.11 -1.10 -10.97
C SER A 162 0.12 -1.90 -10.58
N GLY A 163 0.44 -2.94 -11.33
CA GLY A 163 1.62 -3.78 -11.08
C GLY A 163 1.78 -4.83 -12.16
N LEU A 164 2.95 -5.44 -12.17
CA LEU A 164 3.21 -6.62 -12.97
C LEU A 164 2.43 -7.78 -12.31
N THR A 165 1.33 -8.18 -12.92
CA THR A 165 0.63 -9.41 -12.53
C THR A 165 1.28 -10.57 -13.27
N GLU A 166 1.78 -11.55 -12.54
CA GLU A 166 2.09 -12.83 -13.15
C GLU A 166 0.81 -13.41 -13.74
N GLY A 167 0.68 -13.34 -15.07
CA GLY A 167 -0.20 -14.19 -15.88
C GLY A 167 -1.69 -14.19 -15.55
N GLY A 168 -2.27 -13.10 -15.07
CA GLY A 168 -3.70 -13.07 -14.82
C GLY A 168 -4.29 -11.67 -14.93
N THR A 169 -5.31 -11.51 -15.75
CA THR A 169 -6.17 -10.33 -15.76
C THR A 169 -6.79 -10.18 -14.38
N ALA A 170 -6.32 -9.23 -13.58
CA ALA A 170 -6.99 -8.87 -12.34
C ALA A 170 -8.34 -8.22 -12.69
N LYS A 171 -9.40 -9.01 -12.71
CA LYS A 171 -10.76 -8.50 -12.65
C LYS A 171 -11.01 -8.04 -11.22
N PHE A 172 -11.14 -6.75 -11.02
CA PHE A 172 -11.72 -6.22 -9.79
C PHE A 172 -13.23 -6.21 -9.98
N GLU A 173 -13.93 -7.08 -9.30
CA GLU A 173 -15.36 -6.97 -9.10
C GLU A 173 -15.59 -6.00 -7.92
N MET A 174 -16.47 -5.01 -8.16
CA MET A 174 -16.96 -4.07 -7.15
C MET A 174 -17.94 -4.76 -6.21
#